data_42226b96261de3ac33ef33fab54d9b5e
#
_entry.id   42226b96261de3ac33ef33fab54d9b5e
#
_cell.length_a   1.000
_cell.length_b   1.000
_cell.length_c   1.000
_cell.angle_alpha   90.00
_cell.angle_beta   90.00
_cell.angle_gamma   90.00
#
_symmetry.space_group_name_H-M   'P 1'
#
loop_
_entity.id
_entity.type
_entity.pdbx_description
1 polymer ?
#
loop_
_entity_poly.entity_id
_entity_poly.type
_entity_poly.pdbx_seq_one_letter_code
_entity_poly.pdbx_strand_id
1 'polypeptide(L)'
;SSQSADIKGSANWIGIKNKTVDELIELIIQASDRKTLTLYTKVLDRILLNNHYVIPHWHIKKWRLAYWNKLKRPSNIPKYNLGFPETWWYNFNSTND
;
A
#
# COMPACT_ATOMS: atom_id res chain seq x y z
N SER A 1 -13.37 -8.10 8.85
CA SER A 1 -14.81 -8.31 9.15
C SER A 1 -15.10 -7.99 10.61
N SER A 2 -16.38 -7.77 10.93
CA SER A 2 -16.85 -7.55 12.31
C SER A 2 -16.51 -8.71 13.22
N GLN A 3 -16.53 -9.95 12.71
CA GLN A 3 -16.19 -11.15 13.47
C GLN A 3 -14.74 -11.16 13.98
N SER A 4 -13.81 -10.58 13.22
CA SER A 4 -12.40 -10.52 13.59
C SER A 4 -12.09 -9.37 14.55
N ALA A 5 -13.02 -8.46 14.82
CA ALA A 5 -12.77 -7.29 15.68
C ALA A 5 -12.49 -7.65 17.15
N ASP A 6 -13.07 -8.76 17.64
CA ASP A 6 -12.90 -9.23 19.02
C ASP A 6 -11.82 -10.30 19.17
N ILE A 7 -11.19 -10.71 18.07
CA ILE A 7 -10.14 -11.72 18.10
C ILE A 7 -8.78 -11.04 18.34
N LYS A 8 -8.17 -11.33 19.47
CA LYS A 8 -6.83 -10.82 19.80
C LYS A 8 -5.80 -11.27 18.77
N GLY A 9 -5.05 -10.32 18.19
CA GLY A 9 -4.06 -10.60 17.16
C GLY A 9 -4.62 -10.69 15.73
N SER A 10 -5.91 -10.37 15.52
CA SER A 10 -6.49 -10.30 14.18
C SER A 10 -5.95 -9.11 13.39
N ALA A 11 -6.11 -9.15 12.07
CA ALA A 11 -5.75 -8.04 11.18
C ALA A 11 -6.72 -6.84 11.26
N ASN A 12 -7.83 -6.94 11.96
CA ASN A 12 -8.76 -5.83 12.21
C ASN A 12 -8.32 -5.01 13.43
N TRP A 13 -7.17 -4.36 13.33
CA TRP A 13 -6.55 -3.62 14.44
C TRP A 13 -7.38 -2.44 14.94
N ILE A 14 -8.18 -1.84 14.06
CA ILE A 14 -9.04 -0.69 14.40
C ILE A 14 -10.31 -1.16 15.12
N GLY A 15 -10.67 -2.45 15.02
CA GLY A 15 -11.86 -3.02 15.65
C GLY A 15 -13.15 -2.60 14.95
N ILE A 16 -13.13 -2.41 13.62
CA ILE A 16 -14.32 -2.01 12.86
C ILE A 16 -15.38 -3.10 12.93
N LYS A 17 -16.56 -2.73 13.44
CA LYS A 17 -17.78 -3.54 13.48
C LYS A 17 -18.90 -2.80 12.75
N ASN A 18 -19.05 -3.06 11.47
CA ASN A 18 -20.05 -2.42 10.63
C ASN A 18 -20.54 -3.40 9.56
N LYS A 19 -21.82 -3.73 9.62
CA LYS A 19 -22.46 -4.69 8.72
C LYS A 19 -22.32 -4.26 7.25
N THR A 20 -22.48 -2.97 6.95
CA THR A 20 -22.32 -2.45 5.59
C THR A 20 -20.89 -2.61 5.08
N VAL A 21 -19.89 -2.45 5.94
CA VAL A 21 -18.49 -2.70 5.60
C VAL A 21 -18.27 -4.18 5.30
N ASP A 22 -18.84 -5.08 6.10
CA ASP A 22 -18.72 -6.53 5.87
C ASP A 22 -19.38 -6.95 4.55
N GLU A 23 -20.59 -6.48 4.25
CA GLU A 23 -21.27 -6.72 2.98
C GLU A 23 -20.46 -6.18 1.78
N LEU A 24 -19.86 -5.01 1.92
CA LEU A 24 -19.02 -4.42 0.89
C LEU A 24 -17.73 -5.21 0.64
N ILE A 25 -17.13 -5.75 1.69
CA ILE A 25 -15.94 -6.61 1.56
C ILE A 25 -16.29 -7.86 0.73
N GLU A 26 -17.42 -8.49 0.99
CA GLU A 26 -17.87 -9.65 0.22
C GLU A 26 -18.11 -9.29 -1.26
N LEU A 27 -18.74 -8.13 -1.54
CA LEU A 27 -18.93 -7.65 -2.90
C LEU A 27 -17.59 -7.35 -3.61
N ILE A 28 -16.59 -6.85 -2.89
CA ILE A 28 -15.24 -6.59 -3.42
C ILE A 28 -14.56 -7.92 -3.79
N ILE A 29 -14.67 -8.94 -2.92
CA ILE A 29 -14.08 -10.26 -3.16
C ILE A 29 -14.73 -10.95 -4.38
N GLN A 30 -16.03 -10.78 -4.55
CA GLN A 30 -16.81 -11.39 -5.64
C GLN A 30 -16.79 -10.59 -6.94
N ALA A 31 -16.17 -9.41 -6.97
CA ALA A 31 -16.16 -8.54 -8.15
C ALA A 31 -15.48 -9.22 -9.34
N SER A 32 -16.22 -9.42 -10.43
CA SER A 32 -15.76 -10.09 -11.65
C SER A 32 -14.99 -9.20 -12.62
N ASP A 33 -15.14 -7.89 -12.49
CA ASP A 33 -14.50 -6.93 -13.37
C ASP A 33 -13.86 -5.75 -12.60
N ARG A 34 -12.87 -5.11 -13.24
CA ARG A 34 -12.11 -4.01 -12.63
C ARG A 34 -12.96 -2.76 -12.35
N LYS A 35 -13.98 -2.50 -13.15
CA LYS A 35 -14.84 -1.31 -12.99
C LYS A 35 -15.68 -1.43 -11.71
N THR A 36 -16.32 -2.57 -11.54
CA THR A 36 -17.11 -2.91 -10.34
C THR A 36 -16.22 -2.95 -9.10
N LEU A 37 -15.06 -3.60 -9.18
CA LEU A 37 -14.08 -3.62 -8.09
C LEU A 37 -13.69 -2.20 -7.66
N THR A 38 -13.36 -1.33 -8.62
CA THR A 38 -12.99 0.05 -8.34
C THR A 38 -14.14 0.84 -7.71
N LEU A 39 -15.38 0.59 -8.15
CA LEU A 39 -16.56 1.24 -7.59
C LEU A 39 -16.74 0.86 -6.11
N TYR A 40 -16.77 -0.43 -5.79
CA TYR A 40 -16.95 -0.89 -4.41
C TYR A 40 -15.82 -0.44 -3.50
N THR A 41 -14.58 -0.45 -3.98
CA THR A 41 -13.43 0.05 -3.22
C THR A 41 -13.55 1.53 -2.91
N LYS A 42 -14.03 2.35 -3.86
CA LYS A 42 -14.29 3.78 -3.62
C LYS A 42 -15.41 4.02 -2.59
N VAL A 43 -16.44 3.19 -2.61
CA VAL A 43 -17.52 3.28 -1.62
C VAL A 43 -16.99 2.92 -0.23
N LEU A 44 -16.21 1.85 -0.12
CA LEU A 44 -15.56 1.45 1.13
C LEU A 44 -14.66 2.57 1.67
N ASP A 45 -13.81 3.16 0.83
CA ASP A 45 -12.93 4.29 1.18
C ASP A 45 -13.74 5.45 1.79
N ARG A 46 -14.85 5.84 1.16
CA ARG A 46 -15.73 6.90 1.68
C ARG A 46 -16.35 6.56 3.03
N ILE A 47 -16.77 5.31 3.24
CA ILE A 47 -17.34 4.88 4.52
C ILE A 47 -16.27 4.95 5.61
N LEU A 48 -15.05 4.49 5.34
CA LEU A 48 -13.95 4.52 6.30
C LEU A 48 -13.55 5.94 6.68
N LEU A 49 -13.51 6.86 5.71
CA LEU A 49 -13.21 8.28 5.94
C LEU A 49 -14.31 8.99 6.70
N ASN A 50 -15.59 8.81 6.32
CA ASN A 50 -16.73 9.48 6.96
C ASN A 50 -16.93 9.02 8.42
N ASN A 51 -16.58 7.79 8.73
CA ASN A 51 -16.66 7.28 10.11
C ASN A 51 -15.36 7.54 10.91
N HIS A 52 -14.41 8.27 10.34
CA HIS A 52 -13.14 8.63 10.99
C HIS A 52 -12.31 7.44 11.45
N TYR A 53 -12.48 6.26 10.82
CA TYR A 53 -11.64 5.08 11.08
C TYR A 53 -10.21 5.27 10.60
N VAL A 54 -10.01 6.14 9.60
CA VAL A 54 -8.72 6.43 8.99
C VAL A 54 -8.54 7.93 8.85
N ILE A 55 -7.39 8.42 9.25
CA ILE A 55 -6.97 9.80 9.00
C ILE A 55 -5.95 9.76 7.86
N PRO A 56 -6.32 10.15 6.63
CA PRO A 56 -5.37 10.16 5.52
C PRO A 56 -4.27 11.17 5.78
N HIS A 57 -3.05 10.74 5.59
CA HIS A 57 -1.87 11.59 5.74
C HIS A 57 -1.34 12.02 4.36
N TRP A 58 -0.24 12.72 4.35
CA TRP A 58 0.40 13.16 3.12
C TRP A 58 0.94 11.98 2.31
N HIS A 59 1.02 12.18 1.01
CA HIS A 59 1.53 11.19 0.06
C HIS A 59 2.56 11.84 -0.87
N ILE A 60 3.64 11.16 -1.17
CA ILE A 60 4.60 11.57 -2.20
C ILE A 60 4.58 10.59 -3.39
N LYS A 61 4.53 11.17 -4.59
CA LYS A 61 4.50 10.40 -5.85
C LYS A 61 5.88 9.93 -6.32
N LYS A 62 6.95 10.38 -5.68
CA LYS A 62 8.34 10.11 -6.10
C LYS A 62 9.15 9.62 -4.92
N TRP A 63 9.94 8.59 -5.13
CA TRP A 63 10.94 8.16 -4.19
C TRP A 63 12.08 9.18 -4.15
N ARG A 64 12.40 9.68 -2.97
CA ARG A 64 13.56 10.54 -2.73
C ARG A 64 14.61 9.72 -2.01
N LEU A 65 15.76 9.53 -2.66
CA LEU A 65 16.85 8.73 -2.15
C LEU A 65 18.13 9.55 -2.15
N ALA A 66 18.84 9.51 -1.05
CA ALA A 66 20.22 9.93 -0.96
C ALA A 66 21.09 8.68 -0.77
N TYR A 67 22.10 8.51 -1.61
CA TYR A 67 23.00 7.37 -1.54
C TYR A 67 24.40 7.76 -2.02
N TRP A 68 25.37 7.00 -1.59
CA TRP A 68 26.77 7.22 -1.97
C TRP A 68 26.99 6.92 -3.45
N ASN A 69 27.79 7.75 -4.14
CA ASN A 69 28.11 7.56 -5.56
C ASN A 69 28.80 6.21 -5.87
N LYS A 70 29.30 5.54 -4.85
CA LYS A 70 29.83 4.16 -4.94
C LYS A 70 28.76 3.10 -5.23
N LEU A 71 27.46 3.40 -4.96
CA LEU A 71 26.36 2.54 -5.31
C LEU A 71 25.85 2.87 -6.70
N LYS A 72 25.78 1.88 -7.54
CA LYS A 72 25.23 1.97 -8.91
C LYS A 72 23.97 1.16 -9.03
N ARG A 73 23.14 1.51 -9.96
CA ARG A 73 21.84 0.87 -10.23
C ARG A 73 21.63 0.71 -11.73
N PRO A 74 20.77 -0.21 -12.18
CA PRO A 74 20.40 -0.30 -13.59
C PRO A 74 19.69 0.96 -14.06
N SER A 75 19.84 1.31 -15.32
CA SER A 75 19.10 2.40 -15.97
C SER A 75 17.59 2.11 -16.00
N ASN A 76 17.23 0.85 -16.13
CA ASN A 76 15.84 0.41 -16.16
C ASN A 76 15.40 0.00 -14.74
N ILE A 77 14.58 0.83 -14.11
CA ILE A 77 14.10 0.63 -12.74
C ILE A 77 12.67 0.07 -12.79
N PRO A 78 12.33 -0.89 -11.91
CA PRO A 78 10.96 -1.36 -11.79
C PRO A 78 9.98 -0.23 -11.52
N LYS A 79 8.79 -0.28 -12.14
CA LYS A 79 7.78 0.78 -12.08
C LYS A 79 7.26 1.07 -10.67
N TYR A 80 7.19 0.06 -9.81
CA TYR A 80 6.55 0.14 -8.49
C TYR A 80 7.50 -0.11 -7.32
N ASN A 81 8.80 -0.30 -7.60
CA ASN A 81 9.81 -0.65 -6.62
C ASN A 81 11.13 0.05 -6.99
N LEU A 82 11.98 0.30 -6.03
CA LEU A 82 13.32 0.87 -6.24
C LEU A 82 14.34 -0.15 -6.72
N GLY A 83 14.02 -1.44 -6.61
CA GLY A 83 14.96 -2.52 -6.84
C GLY A 83 16.13 -2.55 -5.84
N PHE A 84 16.03 -1.80 -4.75
CA PHE A 84 17.04 -1.82 -3.68
C PHE A 84 16.65 -2.83 -2.60
N PRO A 85 17.62 -3.63 -2.08
CA PRO A 85 19.04 -3.71 -2.48
C PRO A 85 19.33 -4.65 -3.66
N GLU A 86 18.33 -5.42 -4.12
CA GLU A 86 18.49 -6.63 -4.96
C GLU A 86 19.15 -6.35 -6.32
N THR A 87 18.90 -5.16 -6.90
CA THR A 87 19.39 -4.82 -8.24
C THR A 87 20.53 -3.79 -8.22
N TRP A 88 20.96 -3.36 -7.04
CA TRP A 88 22.01 -2.38 -6.90
C TRP A 88 23.35 -3.07 -6.66
N TRP A 89 24.46 -2.44 -7.07
CA TRP A 89 25.82 -2.97 -6.87
C TRP A 89 26.78 -1.90 -6.42
N TYR A 90 27.86 -2.34 -5.78
CA TYR A 90 28.95 -1.47 -5.39
C TYR A 90 29.95 -1.33 -6.55
N ASN A 91 30.36 -0.10 -6.88
CA ASN A 91 31.37 0.18 -7.87
C ASN A 91 32.71 0.45 -7.20
N PHE A 92 33.61 -0.53 -7.23
CA PHE A 92 34.95 -0.45 -6.64
C PHE A 92 35.86 0.55 -7.35
N ASN A 93 35.58 0.90 -8.63
CA ASN A 93 36.42 1.75 -9.45
C ASN A 93 36.10 3.25 -9.32
N SER A 94 35.12 3.65 -8.51
CA SER A 94 34.88 5.06 -8.22
C SER A 94 35.90 5.50 -7.17
N THR A 95 37.01 6.05 -7.60
CA THR A 95 37.94 6.83 -6.78
C THR A 95 37.19 7.93 -6.04
N ASN A 96 37.54 8.12 -4.78
CA ASN A 96 37.03 9.22 -3.97
C ASN A 96 37.46 10.53 -4.61
N ASP A 97 36.52 11.29 -5.17
CA ASP A 97 36.57 12.73 -5.30
C ASP A 97 35.57 13.34 -4.30
#